data_99168fa374197072083e1e8905f2a5f2
#
_entry.id   99168fa374197072083e1e8905f2a5f2
#
_cell.length_a   1.000
_cell.length_b   1.000
_cell.length_c   1.000
_cell.angle_alpha   90.00
_cell.angle_beta   90.00
_cell.angle_gamma   90.00
#
_symmetry.space_group_name_H-M   'P 1'
#
loop_
_entity.id
_entity.type
_entity.pdbx_description
1 polymer ?
#
loop_
_entity_poly.entity_id
_entity_poly.type
_entity_poly.pdbx_seq_one_letter_code
_entity_poly.pdbx_strand_id
1 'polypeptide(L)'
;KRKKIDLDYLQSFTNAPFLVNISSTDINKGLFLKDKNGVPLVVDHFSGELKRFSDKGVKPSLTKSHFNQTGSFKTVFSLLTEKYLIDAYSPKLIAPQCGLKEEQILSLAEEIASTAFNKAIHIDQDWVDFRGEKRSGFIGRPVSFHAMRGISAHSNGFQTCRAIHLLQIIIGSVDVPGGFRFKPPYPKPFGAHPKPHFKFSPDSELDGPHLGYIGGPEDLAYDESGKPARIDKGFTWENPMSSHGLMHTVIANCHAGDPYKIDTLFLYMANMAWNS
;
A
#
# COMPACT_ATOMS: atom_id res chain seq x y z
N LYS A 1 22.67 12.25 14.78
CA LYS A 1 21.21 11.96 14.64
C LYS A 1 21.08 10.46 14.43
N ARG A 2 20.24 9.78 15.23
CA ARG A 2 19.99 8.34 15.07
C ARG A 2 19.15 8.08 13.82
N LYS A 3 19.49 7.05 13.05
CA LYS A 3 18.71 6.62 11.88
C LYS A 3 17.37 6.06 12.37
N LYS A 4 16.26 6.54 11.82
CA LYS A 4 14.90 6.09 12.16
C LYS A 4 14.11 5.58 10.96
N ILE A 5 14.63 5.79 9.73
CA ILE A 5 14.00 5.40 8.46
C ILE A 5 15.07 4.77 7.58
N ASP A 6 14.74 3.69 6.89
CA ASP A 6 15.63 3.04 5.92
C ASP A 6 15.42 3.61 4.52
N LEU A 7 16.13 4.71 4.22
CA LEU A 7 16.01 5.39 2.94
C LEU A 7 16.49 4.53 1.76
N ASP A 8 17.52 3.71 1.97
CA ASP A 8 18.06 2.84 0.91
C ASP A 8 17.04 1.76 0.54
N TYR A 9 16.38 1.19 1.55
CA TYR A 9 15.30 0.24 1.33
C TYR A 9 14.11 0.89 0.60
N LEU A 10 13.69 2.07 1.03
CA LEU A 10 12.59 2.80 0.39
C LEU A 10 12.88 3.13 -1.07
N GLN A 11 14.10 3.55 -1.38
CA GLN A 11 14.52 3.87 -2.74
C GLN A 11 14.60 2.65 -3.65
N SER A 12 15.07 1.53 -3.11
CA SER A 12 15.44 0.38 -3.93
C SER A 12 14.34 -0.66 -4.09
N PHE A 13 13.50 -0.85 -3.06
CA PHE A 13 12.61 -2.01 -2.95
C PHE A 13 11.14 -1.66 -2.75
N THR A 14 10.77 -0.39 -2.83
CA THR A 14 9.39 0.06 -2.66
C THR A 14 8.95 0.99 -3.80
N ASN A 15 7.67 1.30 -3.84
CA ASN A 15 7.13 2.31 -4.73
C ASN A 15 7.30 3.76 -4.20
N ALA A 16 8.00 3.95 -3.10
CA ALA A 16 8.22 5.28 -2.51
C ALA A 16 8.76 6.34 -3.50
N PRO A 17 9.67 6.01 -4.44
CA PRO A 17 10.17 6.95 -5.44
C PRO A 17 9.27 7.10 -6.68
N PHE A 18 8.17 6.33 -6.83
CA PHE A 18 7.31 6.41 -8.00
C PHE A 18 6.62 7.76 -8.08
N LEU A 19 6.48 8.26 -9.29
CA LEU A 19 5.87 9.54 -9.57
C LEU A 19 4.37 9.40 -9.73
N VAL A 20 3.61 10.12 -8.91
CA VAL A 20 2.15 10.16 -8.93
C VAL A 20 1.70 11.45 -9.58
N ASN A 21 0.78 11.37 -10.52
CA ASN A 21 0.15 12.52 -11.14
C ASN A 21 -0.72 13.28 -10.12
N ILE A 22 -0.41 14.55 -9.89
CA ILE A 22 -1.14 15.41 -8.96
C ILE A 22 -1.93 16.52 -9.67
N SER A 23 -1.97 16.52 -10.99
CA SER A 23 -2.66 17.55 -11.79
C SER A 23 -4.17 17.48 -11.54
N SER A 24 -4.76 18.60 -11.16
CA SER A 24 -6.17 18.65 -10.75
C SER A 24 -7.17 18.35 -11.88
N THR A 25 -6.77 18.63 -13.13
CA THR A 25 -7.61 18.52 -14.33
C THR A 25 -7.36 17.26 -15.15
N ASP A 26 -6.38 16.42 -14.75
CA ASP A 26 -6.04 15.21 -15.49
C ASP A 26 -6.89 14.03 -15.00
N ILE A 27 -7.49 13.30 -15.94
CA ILE A 27 -8.23 12.07 -15.67
C ILE A 27 -7.34 11.01 -14.99
N ASN A 28 -6.02 11.05 -15.24
CA ASN A 28 -5.04 10.15 -14.65
C ASN A 28 -4.51 10.64 -13.29
N LYS A 29 -5.17 11.62 -12.66
CA LYS A 29 -4.80 12.08 -11.32
C LYS A 29 -4.78 10.91 -10.33
N GLY A 30 -3.68 10.79 -9.59
CA GLY A 30 -3.47 9.70 -8.62
C GLY A 30 -2.79 8.47 -9.21
N LEU A 31 -2.66 8.36 -10.53
CA LEU A 31 -1.98 7.25 -11.17
C LEU A 31 -0.46 7.47 -11.25
N PHE A 32 0.28 6.38 -11.35
CA PHE A 32 1.71 6.41 -11.54
C PHE A 32 2.09 6.84 -12.96
N LEU A 33 3.13 7.67 -13.07
CA LEU A 33 3.77 7.94 -14.35
C LEU A 33 4.51 6.68 -14.81
N LYS A 34 4.14 6.16 -15.96
CA LYS A 34 4.71 4.95 -16.57
C LYS A 34 5.22 5.24 -17.99
N ASP A 35 6.13 4.40 -18.45
CA ASP A 35 6.51 4.40 -19.85
C ASP A 35 5.46 3.68 -20.73
N LYS A 36 5.71 3.64 -22.04
CA LYS A 36 4.83 2.96 -23.01
C LYS A 36 4.65 1.45 -22.79
N ASN A 37 5.49 0.84 -21.99
CA ASN A 37 5.44 -0.58 -21.64
C ASN A 37 4.81 -0.82 -20.26
N GLY A 38 4.27 0.22 -19.61
CA GLY A 38 3.66 0.13 -18.29
C GLY A 38 4.67 0.09 -17.13
N VAL A 39 5.94 0.35 -17.38
CA VAL A 39 6.98 0.35 -16.34
C VAL A 39 6.98 1.70 -15.61
N PRO A 40 6.90 1.73 -14.27
CA PRO A 40 6.95 2.97 -13.51
C PRO A 40 8.24 3.76 -13.75
N LEU A 41 8.09 5.07 -13.87
CA LEU A 41 9.18 6.02 -14.02
C LEU A 41 9.53 6.68 -12.69
N VAL A 42 10.80 6.95 -12.52
CA VAL A 42 11.38 7.64 -11.36
C VAL A 42 12.33 8.73 -11.81
N VAL A 43 12.56 9.73 -10.98
CA VAL A 43 13.63 10.71 -11.22
C VAL A 43 14.93 10.12 -10.66
N ASP A 44 15.92 9.96 -11.50
CA ASP A 44 17.25 9.55 -11.07
C ASP A 44 17.89 10.64 -10.20
N HIS A 45 18.46 10.22 -9.07
CA HIS A 45 19.00 11.16 -8.07
C HIS A 45 20.17 11.99 -8.62
N PHE A 46 21.04 11.40 -9.44
CA PHE A 46 22.25 12.03 -9.94
C PHE A 46 21.98 12.85 -11.20
N SER A 47 21.40 12.24 -12.22
CA SER A 47 21.16 12.91 -13.50
C SER A 47 19.96 13.85 -13.48
N GLY A 48 18.99 13.65 -12.60
CA GLY A 48 17.72 14.38 -12.60
C GLY A 48 16.77 13.96 -13.73
N GLU A 49 17.13 12.99 -14.54
CA GLU A 49 16.34 12.51 -15.67
C GLU A 49 15.31 11.46 -15.24
N LEU A 50 14.28 11.31 -16.06
CA LEU A 50 13.34 10.20 -15.92
C LEU A 50 13.98 8.90 -16.43
N LYS A 51 13.94 7.87 -15.58
CA LYS A 51 14.39 6.52 -15.90
C LYS A 51 13.36 5.49 -15.43
N ARG A 52 13.38 4.31 -16.00
CA ARG A 52 12.56 3.20 -15.50
C ARG A 52 13.06 2.76 -14.15
N PHE A 53 12.16 2.48 -13.24
CA PHE A 53 12.53 1.96 -11.93
C PHE A 53 13.32 0.65 -12.01
N SER A 54 13.06 -0.16 -13.02
CA SER A 54 13.72 -1.45 -13.26
C SER A 54 15.10 -1.35 -13.94
N ASP A 55 15.52 -0.16 -14.40
CA ASP A 55 16.79 -0.04 -15.10
C ASP A 55 17.97 -0.22 -14.15
N LYS A 56 19.00 -0.89 -14.64
CA LYS A 56 20.24 -1.12 -13.90
C LYS A 56 20.97 0.20 -13.65
N GLY A 57 21.56 0.35 -12.46
CA GLY A 57 22.33 1.54 -12.07
C GLY A 57 21.48 2.76 -11.70
N VAL A 58 20.16 2.69 -11.78
CA VAL A 58 19.28 3.80 -11.37
C VAL A 58 19.31 3.99 -9.85
N LYS A 59 19.46 5.24 -9.44
CA LYS A 59 19.33 5.67 -8.04
C LYS A 59 18.09 6.56 -7.91
N PRO A 60 16.91 6.00 -7.61
CA PRO A 60 15.68 6.76 -7.55
C PRO A 60 15.71 7.85 -6.48
N SER A 61 15.21 9.04 -6.81
CA SER A 61 15.04 10.10 -5.82
C SER A 61 13.72 9.93 -5.06
N LEU A 62 13.74 10.05 -3.74
CA LEU A 62 12.53 10.04 -2.91
C LEU A 62 11.78 11.38 -2.91
N THR A 63 12.41 12.48 -3.30
CA THR A 63 11.85 13.83 -3.10
C THR A 63 11.77 14.69 -4.36
N LYS A 64 12.47 14.32 -5.43
CA LYS A 64 12.45 15.13 -6.67
C LYS A 64 11.11 14.98 -7.37
N SER A 65 10.43 16.11 -7.58
CA SER A 65 9.23 16.22 -8.40
C SER A 65 9.58 16.25 -9.88
N HIS A 66 8.60 15.97 -10.74
CA HIS A 66 8.72 16.09 -12.19
C HIS A 66 7.56 16.93 -12.73
N PHE A 67 7.85 17.75 -13.74
CA PHE A 67 6.88 18.55 -14.46
C PHE A 67 7.10 18.39 -15.96
N ASN A 68 6.03 18.18 -16.70
CA ASN A 68 6.06 18.12 -18.14
C ASN A 68 4.74 18.69 -18.72
N GLN A 69 4.58 18.62 -20.03
CA GLN A 69 3.37 19.08 -20.70
C GLN A 69 2.09 18.33 -20.29
N THR A 70 2.23 17.11 -19.81
CA THR A 70 1.11 16.26 -19.39
C THR A 70 0.74 16.45 -17.93
N GLY A 71 1.54 17.13 -17.11
CA GLY A 71 1.17 17.40 -15.74
C GLY A 71 2.31 17.59 -14.76
N SER A 72 1.90 17.61 -13.51
CA SER A 72 2.77 17.73 -12.33
C SER A 72 2.79 16.42 -11.56
N PHE A 73 3.98 15.98 -11.17
CA PHE A 73 4.18 14.68 -10.52
C PHE A 73 4.99 14.82 -9.24
N LYS A 74 4.54 14.19 -8.18
CA LYS A 74 5.27 14.06 -6.92
C LYS A 74 5.55 12.60 -6.62
N THR A 75 6.63 12.34 -5.90
CA THR A 75 6.92 10.97 -5.43
C THR A 75 5.90 10.52 -4.38
N VAL A 76 5.65 9.23 -4.30
CA VAL A 76 4.83 8.64 -3.22
C VAL A 76 5.39 9.05 -1.86
N PHE A 77 6.71 9.04 -1.69
CA PHE A 77 7.35 9.45 -0.44
C PHE A 77 7.01 10.89 -0.06
N SER A 78 7.08 11.84 -1.00
CA SER A 78 6.71 13.24 -0.75
C SER A 78 5.25 13.37 -0.33
N LEU A 79 4.34 12.68 -1.04
CA LEU A 79 2.91 12.70 -0.71
C LEU A 79 2.61 12.08 0.66
N LEU A 80 3.31 11.01 1.04
CA LEU A 80 3.19 10.41 2.37
C LEU A 80 3.70 11.36 3.46
N THR A 81 4.84 12.04 3.22
CA THR A 81 5.36 13.01 4.19
C THR A 81 4.44 14.22 4.34
N GLU A 82 3.92 14.75 3.25
CA GLU A 82 2.93 15.84 3.27
C GLU A 82 1.66 15.43 4.04
N LYS A 83 1.23 14.19 3.92
CA LYS A 83 0.03 13.68 4.61
C LYS A 83 0.25 13.41 6.09
N TYR A 84 1.37 12.77 6.46
CA TYR A 84 1.55 12.25 7.82
C TYR A 84 2.40 13.13 8.74
N LEU A 85 3.10 14.15 8.19
CA LEU A 85 3.91 15.06 9.00
C LEU A 85 3.22 16.39 9.27
N ILE A 86 1.91 16.44 9.19
CA ILE A 86 1.12 17.61 9.63
C ILE A 86 1.03 17.64 11.14
N ASP A 87 0.91 18.84 11.71
CA ASP A 87 0.84 19.03 13.16
C ASP A 87 -0.28 18.24 13.82
N ALA A 88 -1.41 18.08 13.14
CA ALA A 88 -2.56 17.30 13.64
C ALA A 88 -2.20 15.84 14.01
N TYR A 89 -1.17 15.27 13.42
CA TYR A 89 -0.69 13.92 13.71
C TYR A 89 0.55 13.91 14.62
N SER A 90 0.91 15.03 15.20
CA SER A 90 2.01 15.06 16.16
C SER A 90 1.71 14.21 17.40
N PRO A 91 2.71 13.55 17.99
CA PRO A 91 2.52 12.75 19.22
C PRO A 91 1.81 13.53 20.32
N LYS A 92 2.12 14.80 20.48
CA LYS A 92 1.51 15.70 21.44
C LYS A 92 -0.01 15.82 21.28
N LEU A 93 -0.50 15.92 20.04
CA LEU A 93 -1.93 16.09 19.76
C LEU A 93 -2.69 14.77 19.70
N ILE A 94 -2.02 13.68 19.31
CA ILE A 94 -2.64 12.37 19.17
C ILE A 94 -2.69 11.57 20.48
N ALA A 95 -1.68 11.70 21.33
CA ALA A 95 -1.60 10.92 22.56
C ALA A 95 -2.87 11.00 23.44
N PRO A 96 -3.44 12.19 23.71
CA PRO A 96 -4.68 12.29 24.50
C PRO A 96 -5.87 11.57 23.83
N GLN A 97 -5.96 11.60 22.50
CA GLN A 97 -7.02 10.91 21.74
C GLN A 97 -6.93 9.40 21.85
N CYS A 98 -5.72 8.88 22.05
CA CYS A 98 -5.45 7.44 22.22
C CYS A 98 -5.45 7.01 23.70
N GLY A 99 -5.70 7.92 24.65
CA GLY A 99 -5.58 7.64 26.09
C GLY A 99 -4.13 7.38 26.54
N LEU A 100 -3.15 7.92 25.81
CA LEU A 100 -1.73 7.74 26.06
C LEU A 100 -1.07 9.07 26.46
N LYS A 101 0.16 8.98 26.96
CA LYS A 101 1.05 10.12 27.13
C LYS A 101 1.95 10.25 25.91
N GLU A 102 2.34 11.48 25.57
CA GLU A 102 3.26 11.76 24.45
C GLU A 102 4.55 10.95 24.57
N GLU A 103 5.11 10.87 25.78
CA GLU A 103 6.37 10.19 26.06
C GLU A 103 6.28 8.68 25.75
N GLN A 104 5.11 8.06 25.93
CA GLN A 104 4.91 6.64 25.60
C GLN A 104 5.02 6.40 24.09
N ILE A 105 4.42 7.29 23.27
CA ILE A 105 4.51 7.20 21.82
C ILE A 105 5.96 7.42 21.36
N LEU A 106 6.62 8.43 21.89
CA LEU A 106 8.01 8.74 21.54
C LEU A 106 8.98 7.64 21.97
N SER A 107 8.78 7.08 23.18
CA SER A 107 9.60 5.97 23.69
C SER A 107 9.44 4.72 22.83
N LEU A 108 8.20 4.37 22.48
CA LEU A 108 7.93 3.23 21.60
C LEU A 108 8.56 3.42 20.21
N ALA A 109 8.45 4.61 19.64
CA ALA A 109 9.06 4.90 18.33
C ALA A 109 10.60 4.81 18.39
N GLU A 110 11.23 5.27 19.49
CA GLU A 110 12.68 5.13 19.69
C GLU A 110 13.10 3.67 19.89
N GLU A 111 12.31 2.89 20.62
CA GLU A 111 12.57 1.46 20.84
C GLU A 111 12.49 0.67 19.52
N ILE A 112 11.46 0.91 18.71
CA ILE A 112 11.30 0.33 17.38
C ILE A 112 12.52 0.67 16.52
N ALA A 113 12.88 1.96 16.43
CA ALA A 113 14.01 2.41 15.62
C ALA A 113 15.35 1.85 16.14
N SER A 114 15.56 1.86 17.44
CA SER A 114 16.77 1.30 18.05
C SER A 114 16.89 -0.20 17.78
N THR A 115 15.82 -0.93 17.91
CA THR A 115 15.81 -2.36 17.61
C THR A 115 16.07 -2.62 16.12
N ALA A 116 15.43 -1.89 15.23
CA ALA A 116 15.59 -2.08 13.80
C ALA A 116 17.02 -1.74 13.31
N PHE A 117 17.65 -0.70 13.85
CA PHE A 117 18.91 -0.18 13.29
C PHE A 117 20.13 -0.50 14.13
N ASN A 118 20.03 -0.49 15.48
CA ASN A 118 21.19 -0.79 16.34
C ASN A 118 21.35 -2.29 16.58
N LYS A 119 20.27 -3.09 16.42
CA LYS A 119 20.29 -4.55 16.51
C LYS A 119 20.12 -5.21 15.14
N ALA A 120 20.46 -4.49 14.07
CA ALA A 120 20.38 -5.01 12.71
C ALA A 120 21.18 -6.31 12.56
N ILE A 121 20.64 -7.25 11.80
CA ILE A 121 21.26 -8.54 11.54
C ILE A 121 22.06 -8.41 10.24
N HIS A 122 23.36 -8.61 10.31
CA HIS A 122 24.24 -8.59 9.15
C HIS A 122 24.52 -10.02 8.72
N ILE A 123 24.17 -10.34 7.47
CA ILE A 123 24.47 -11.66 6.86
C ILE A 123 25.36 -11.42 5.66
N ASP A 124 26.55 -11.97 5.69
CA ASP A 124 27.55 -11.85 4.63
C ASP A 124 27.29 -12.92 3.55
N GLN A 125 26.39 -12.60 2.64
CA GLN A 125 26.02 -13.47 1.52
C GLN A 125 25.73 -12.62 0.28
N ASP A 126 26.44 -12.90 -0.82
CA ASP A 126 26.18 -12.25 -2.10
C ASP A 126 24.84 -12.69 -2.70
N TRP A 127 24.16 -11.75 -3.34
CA TRP A 127 22.90 -11.99 -4.03
C TRP A 127 22.71 -11.05 -5.23
N VAL A 128 21.71 -11.33 -6.03
CA VAL A 128 21.38 -10.50 -7.19
C VAL A 128 19.96 -9.95 -6.97
N ASP A 129 19.80 -8.63 -7.06
CA ASP A 129 18.51 -7.99 -6.91
C ASP A 129 17.64 -8.12 -8.18
N PHE A 130 16.40 -7.65 -8.11
CA PHE A 130 15.45 -7.73 -9.23
C PHE A 130 15.87 -6.93 -10.48
N ARG A 131 16.85 -6.03 -10.36
CA ARG A 131 17.46 -5.30 -11.48
C ARG A 131 18.63 -6.04 -12.09
N GLY A 132 19.00 -7.19 -11.56
CA GLY A 132 20.20 -7.92 -11.94
C GLY A 132 21.51 -7.30 -11.39
N GLU A 133 21.44 -6.46 -10.37
CA GLU A 133 22.59 -5.89 -9.70
C GLU A 133 23.11 -6.83 -8.62
N LYS A 134 24.44 -7.04 -8.62
CA LYS A 134 25.08 -7.78 -7.55
C LYS A 134 25.12 -6.96 -6.26
N ARG A 135 24.71 -7.56 -5.19
CA ARG A 135 24.70 -7.01 -3.84
C ARG A 135 25.52 -7.90 -2.93
N SER A 136 26.32 -7.31 -2.05
CA SER A 136 27.01 -8.04 -1.00
C SER A 136 26.28 -7.84 0.32
N GLY A 137 25.94 -8.97 0.94
CA GLY A 137 25.28 -9.01 2.24
C GLY A 137 23.80 -8.61 2.26
N PHE A 138 23.17 -9.03 3.33
CA PHE A 138 21.80 -8.65 3.71
C PHE A 138 21.80 -7.91 5.04
N ILE A 139 20.93 -6.94 5.15
CA ILE A 139 20.67 -6.26 6.43
C ILE A 139 19.28 -6.64 6.90
N GLY A 140 19.21 -7.48 7.91
CA GLY A 140 17.97 -7.83 8.59
C GLY A 140 17.55 -6.76 9.58
N ARG A 141 16.24 -6.63 9.78
CA ARG A 141 15.59 -5.69 10.70
C ARG A 141 14.71 -6.48 11.67
N PRO A 142 15.16 -6.76 12.91
CA PRO A 142 14.42 -7.66 13.81
C PRO A 142 13.22 -6.95 14.47
N VAL A 143 12.34 -6.40 13.64
CA VAL A 143 11.08 -5.78 14.05
C VAL A 143 9.98 -6.28 13.12
N SER A 144 8.93 -6.82 13.69
CA SER A 144 7.77 -7.30 12.93
C SER A 144 6.48 -6.96 13.67
N PHE A 145 5.48 -6.51 12.92
CA PHE A 145 4.13 -6.27 13.43
C PHE A 145 3.17 -7.24 12.75
N HIS A 146 2.31 -7.83 13.54
CA HIS A 146 1.24 -8.69 13.05
C HIS A 146 -0.10 -8.04 13.32
N ALA A 147 -0.89 -7.90 12.29
CA ALA A 147 -2.26 -7.40 12.37
C ALA A 147 -3.20 -8.40 11.73
N MET A 148 -4.26 -8.75 12.43
CA MET A 148 -5.29 -9.67 11.97
C MET A 148 -6.69 -9.12 12.27
N ARG A 149 -7.66 -10.00 12.35
CA ARG A 149 -9.08 -9.69 12.47
C ARG A 149 -9.42 -8.66 13.56
N GLY A 150 -8.78 -8.72 14.72
CA GLY A 150 -9.06 -7.80 15.82
C GLY A 150 -8.88 -6.34 15.44
N ILE A 151 -7.80 -6.01 14.75
CA ILE A 151 -7.52 -4.64 14.30
C ILE A 151 -8.31 -4.29 13.04
N SER A 152 -8.51 -5.24 12.13
CA SER A 152 -9.20 -4.97 10.86
C SER A 152 -10.72 -4.88 11.00
N ALA A 153 -11.29 -5.42 12.07
CA ALA A 153 -12.74 -5.48 12.29
C ALA A 153 -13.33 -4.19 12.90
N HIS A 154 -12.86 -3.05 12.44
CA HIS A 154 -13.34 -1.71 12.84
C HIS A 154 -13.64 -0.87 11.60
N SER A 155 -14.44 0.18 11.74
CA SER A 155 -14.81 1.08 10.63
C SER A 155 -13.61 1.67 9.90
N ASN A 156 -12.49 1.87 10.58
CA ASN A 156 -11.22 2.34 10.02
C ASN A 156 -10.14 1.23 9.95
N GLY A 157 -10.53 -0.03 10.10
CA GLY A 157 -9.62 -1.17 10.22
C GLY A 157 -8.64 -1.31 9.07
N PHE A 158 -9.08 -1.08 7.83
CA PHE A 158 -8.20 -1.07 6.67
C PHE A 158 -7.08 -0.03 6.81
N GLN A 159 -7.40 1.20 7.19
CA GLN A 159 -6.41 2.27 7.32
C GLN A 159 -5.48 2.02 8.52
N THR A 160 -5.99 1.42 9.58
CA THR A 160 -5.19 1.04 10.75
C THR A 160 -4.18 -0.05 10.39
N CYS A 161 -4.60 -1.11 9.71
CA CYS A 161 -3.69 -2.15 9.21
C CYS A 161 -2.64 -1.57 8.25
N ARG A 162 -3.07 -0.70 7.34
CA ARG A 162 -2.17 0.00 6.42
C ARG A 162 -1.12 0.82 7.16
N ALA A 163 -1.50 1.54 8.22
CA ALA A 163 -0.56 2.33 9.03
C ALA A 163 0.48 1.44 9.72
N ILE A 164 0.06 0.29 10.26
CA ILE A 164 0.96 -0.69 10.88
C ILE A 164 1.95 -1.24 9.86
N HIS A 165 1.47 -1.62 8.67
CA HIS A 165 2.36 -2.10 7.62
C HIS A 165 3.30 -1.01 7.09
N LEU A 166 2.85 0.25 7.05
CA LEU A 166 3.71 1.37 6.70
C LEU A 166 4.89 1.52 7.68
N LEU A 167 4.68 1.29 8.99
CA LEU A 167 5.78 1.28 9.96
C LEU A 167 6.86 0.24 9.60
N GLN A 168 6.46 -0.96 9.18
CA GLN A 168 7.40 -2.00 8.74
C GLN A 168 8.16 -1.58 7.47
N ILE A 169 7.47 -0.95 6.53
CA ILE A 169 8.07 -0.49 5.27
C ILE A 169 9.11 0.61 5.52
N ILE A 170 8.79 1.61 6.34
CA ILE A 170 9.72 2.74 6.56
C ILE A 170 10.98 2.36 7.31
N ILE A 171 10.94 1.32 8.14
CA ILE A 171 12.15 0.78 8.80
C ILE A 171 12.84 -0.32 7.99
N GLY A 172 12.33 -0.68 6.82
CA GLY A 172 12.91 -1.68 5.94
C GLY A 172 12.83 -3.12 6.47
N SER A 173 11.78 -3.45 7.23
CA SER A 173 11.66 -4.77 7.88
C SER A 173 10.81 -5.78 7.10
N VAL A 174 10.37 -5.46 5.88
CA VAL A 174 9.59 -6.40 5.06
C VAL A 174 10.52 -7.25 4.20
N ASP A 175 10.32 -8.57 4.21
CA ASP A 175 11.08 -9.59 3.48
C ASP A 175 12.59 -9.57 3.74
N VAL A 176 12.99 -9.20 4.95
CA VAL A 176 14.36 -9.24 5.41
C VAL A 176 14.49 -10.14 6.64
N PRO A 177 15.66 -10.69 6.94
CA PRO A 177 15.90 -11.52 8.14
C PRO A 177 15.46 -10.81 9.42
N GLY A 178 14.67 -11.52 10.25
CA GLY A 178 14.12 -11.00 11.51
C GLY A 178 12.91 -10.09 11.37
N GLY A 179 12.54 -9.72 10.15
CA GLY A 179 11.42 -8.83 9.85
C GLY A 179 10.11 -9.55 9.51
N PHE A 180 9.19 -8.81 8.92
CA PHE A 180 7.90 -9.30 8.48
C PHE A 180 8.00 -10.02 7.14
N ARG A 181 7.44 -11.23 7.06
CA ARG A 181 7.42 -11.98 5.81
C ARG A 181 6.20 -11.61 4.97
N PHE A 182 6.45 -11.17 3.74
CA PHE A 182 5.40 -10.78 2.81
C PHE A 182 4.51 -11.95 2.38
N LYS A 183 5.09 -13.11 2.12
CA LYS A 183 4.33 -14.30 1.74
C LYS A 183 4.07 -15.21 2.94
N PRO A 184 2.86 -15.75 3.09
CA PRO A 184 2.60 -16.78 4.09
C PRO A 184 3.56 -17.95 3.92
N PRO A 185 4.04 -18.56 5.02
CA PRO A 185 4.97 -19.69 4.96
C PRO A 185 4.33 -20.98 4.45
N TYR A 186 3.02 -20.99 4.21
CA TYR A 186 2.33 -22.17 3.74
C TYR A 186 2.72 -22.47 2.29
N PRO A 187 3.47 -23.54 2.00
CA PRO A 187 3.64 -23.99 0.64
C PRO A 187 2.24 -24.27 0.09
N LYS A 188 1.93 -23.72 -1.06
CA LYS A 188 0.75 -24.18 -1.79
C LYS A 188 1.04 -25.63 -2.18
N PRO A 189 0.27 -26.62 -1.70
CA PRO A 189 0.58 -28.02 -1.87
C PRO A 189 0.48 -28.49 -3.32
N PHE A 190 0.01 -27.62 -4.21
CA PHE A 190 -0.15 -27.91 -5.63
C PHE A 190 0.54 -26.82 -6.43
N GLY A 191 1.18 -27.26 -7.52
CA GLY A 191 1.70 -26.36 -8.55
C GLY A 191 0.65 -25.34 -8.94
N ALA A 192 1.06 -24.27 -9.57
CA ALA A 192 0.19 -23.17 -9.93
C ALA A 192 -1.06 -23.69 -10.66
N HIS A 193 -2.13 -23.92 -9.90
CA HIS A 193 -3.43 -24.00 -10.56
C HIS A 193 -3.66 -22.63 -11.19
N PRO A 194 -3.95 -22.57 -12.49
CA PRO A 194 -4.39 -21.31 -13.06
C PRO A 194 -5.56 -20.86 -12.19
N LYS A 195 -5.44 -19.68 -11.62
CA LYS A 195 -6.60 -19.04 -10.98
C LYS A 195 -7.70 -19.04 -12.02
N PRO A 196 -8.92 -19.47 -11.70
CA PRO A 196 -10.00 -19.35 -12.64
C PRO A 196 -10.04 -17.88 -13.06
N HIS A 197 -9.81 -17.65 -14.33
CA HIS A 197 -10.04 -16.35 -14.93
C HIS A 197 -11.55 -16.23 -15.05
N PHE A 198 -12.17 -15.62 -14.06
CA PHE A 198 -13.53 -15.16 -14.20
C PHE A 198 -13.50 -14.05 -15.24
N LYS A 199 -13.86 -14.37 -16.45
CA LYS A 199 -14.24 -13.33 -17.39
C LYS A 199 -15.61 -12.87 -16.92
N PHE A 200 -15.71 -11.61 -16.57
CA PHE A 200 -16.99 -10.97 -16.46
C PHE A 200 -17.67 -11.11 -17.83
N SER A 201 -18.74 -11.85 -17.87
CA SER A 201 -19.59 -11.89 -19.04
C SER A 201 -20.79 -11.00 -18.75
N PRO A 202 -20.90 -9.85 -19.41
CA PRO A 202 -22.04 -8.97 -19.21
C PRO A 202 -23.37 -9.62 -19.58
N ASP A 203 -23.33 -10.75 -20.27
CA ASP A 203 -24.48 -11.50 -20.73
C ASP A 203 -24.92 -12.60 -19.76
N SER A 204 -24.24 -12.78 -18.63
CA SER A 204 -24.57 -13.80 -17.64
C SER A 204 -24.72 -13.19 -16.24
N GLU A 205 -25.94 -13.18 -15.76
CA GLU A 205 -26.28 -12.73 -14.38
C GLU A 205 -25.69 -13.66 -13.31
N LEU A 206 -25.23 -14.84 -13.68
CA LEU A 206 -24.62 -15.81 -12.77
C LEU A 206 -23.12 -15.66 -12.64
N ASP A 207 -22.48 -14.92 -13.56
CA ASP A 207 -21.07 -14.62 -13.47
C ASP A 207 -20.87 -13.51 -12.43
N GLY A 208 -20.47 -13.90 -11.25
CA GLY A 208 -20.16 -12.98 -10.17
C GLY A 208 -19.05 -11.99 -10.51
N PRO A 209 -18.87 -10.96 -9.67
CA PRO A 209 -17.82 -9.98 -9.86
C PRO A 209 -16.44 -10.62 -9.88
N HIS A 210 -15.51 -10.01 -10.60
CA HIS A 210 -14.12 -10.47 -10.67
C HIS A 210 -13.48 -10.48 -9.27
N LEU A 211 -13.12 -11.66 -8.78
CA LEU A 211 -12.50 -11.85 -7.47
C LEU A 211 -10.97 -11.71 -7.59
N GLY A 212 -10.49 -10.55 -8.00
CA GLY A 212 -9.08 -10.23 -8.09
C GLY A 212 -8.60 -9.31 -6.98
N TYR A 213 -7.31 -9.34 -6.69
CA TYR A 213 -6.69 -8.32 -5.88
C TYR A 213 -6.23 -7.18 -6.78
N ILE A 214 -6.51 -5.96 -6.37
CA ILE A 214 -6.01 -4.78 -7.03
C ILE A 214 -4.54 -4.61 -6.65
N GLY A 215 -3.67 -4.58 -7.66
CA GLY A 215 -2.22 -4.42 -7.49
C GLY A 215 -1.80 -2.96 -7.31
N GLY A 216 -2.58 -2.03 -7.87
CA GLY A 216 -2.28 -0.61 -7.80
C GLY A 216 -3.47 0.27 -8.21
N PRO A 217 -3.31 1.59 -8.16
CA PRO A 217 -4.37 2.54 -8.54
C PRO A 217 -4.86 2.36 -9.98
N GLU A 218 -3.99 1.88 -10.84
CA GLU A 218 -4.29 1.61 -12.26
C GLU A 218 -5.22 0.41 -12.49
N ASP A 219 -5.35 -0.43 -11.49
CA ASP A 219 -6.25 -1.60 -11.56
C ASP A 219 -7.65 -1.26 -11.01
N LEU A 220 -7.86 -0.02 -10.59
CA LEU A 220 -9.18 0.43 -10.16
C LEU A 220 -10.13 0.44 -11.36
N ALA A 221 -11.32 -0.11 -11.16
CA ALA A 221 -12.37 0.03 -12.15
C ALA A 221 -12.76 1.51 -12.32
N TYR A 222 -13.21 1.87 -13.50
CA TYR A 222 -13.71 3.19 -13.80
C TYR A 222 -15.23 3.16 -13.86
N ASP A 223 -15.88 4.21 -13.37
CA ASP A 223 -17.32 4.39 -13.52
C ASP A 223 -17.67 4.78 -14.97
N GLU A 224 -18.96 4.88 -15.27
CA GLU A 224 -19.47 5.24 -16.60
C GLU A 224 -18.99 6.63 -17.07
N SER A 225 -18.59 7.50 -16.15
CA SER A 225 -18.03 8.83 -16.44
C SER A 225 -16.52 8.81 -16.69
N GLY A 226 -15.89 7.63 -16.62
CA GLY A 226 -14.44 7.46 -16.76
C GLY A 226 -13.63 7.93 -15.56
N LYS A 227 -14.26 8.09 -14.40
CA LYS A 227 -13.56 8.39 -13.14
C LYS A 227 -13.19 7.10 -12.43
N PRO A 228 -12.04 7.05 -11.74
CA PRO A 228 -11.70 5.91 -10.91
C PRO A 228 -12.80 5.64 -9.88
N ALA A 229 -13.23 4.39 -9.79
CA ALA A 229 -14.19 3.98 -8.81
C ALA A 229 -13.68 4.19 -7.39
N ARG A 230 -14.56 4.55 -6.50
CA ARG A 230 -14.21 4.74 -5.09
C ARG A 230 -13.85 3.42 -4.43
N ILE A 231 -12.79 3.44 -3.65
CA ILE A 231 -12.29 2.28 -2.90
C ILE A 231 -13.27 1.78 -1.85
N ASP A 232 -14.10 2.67 -1.30
CA ASP A 232 -15.14 2.37 -0.31
C ASP A 232 -16.37 1.66 -0.90
N LYS A 233 -16.47 1.60 -2.23
CA LYS A 233 -17.52 0.88 -2.96
C LYS A 233 -17.07 -0.52 -3.44
N GLY A 234 -16.07 -1.07 -2.82
CA GLY A 234 -15.34 -2.24 -3.28
C GLY A 234 -16.09 -3.57 -3.32
N PHE A 235 -17.38 -3.64 -3.01
CA PHE A 235 -18.23 -4.83 -3.16
C PHE A 235 -19.44 -4.59 -4.06
N THR A 236 -19.34 -3.65 -4.97
CA THR A 236 -20.38 -3.46 -5.96
C THR A 236 -20.13 -4.35 -7.18
N TRP A 237 -21.19 -4.72 -7.87
CA TRP A 237 -21.09 -5.49 -9.11
C TRP A 237 -20.30 -4.74 -10.19
N GLU A 238 -20.42 -3.42 -10.20
CA GLU A 238 -19.76 -2.55 -11.16
C GLU A 238 -18.27 -2.37 -10.86
N ASN A 239 -17.90 -2.43 -9.57
CA ASN A 239 -16.57 -2.06 -9.11
C ASN A 239 -16.04 -2.99 -8.02
N PRO A 240 -15.93 -4.30 -8.27
CA PRO A 240 -15.41 -5.22 -7.28
C PRO A 240 -13.90 -5.02 -7.08
N MET A 241 -13.52 -4.54 -5.92
CA MET A 241 -12.09 -4.34 -5.61
C MET A 241 -11.40 -5.62 -5.17
N SER A 242 -12.02 -6.36 -4.29
CA SER A 242 -11.52 -7.64 -3.83
C SER A 242 -12.61 -8.42 -3.12
N SER A 243 -12.38 -9.72 -2.92
CA SER A 243 -13.30 -10.56 -2.13
C SER A 243 -13.47 -10.12 -0.68
N HIS A 244 -12.57 -9.29 -0.19
CA HIS A 244 -12.62 -8.79 1.19
C HIS A 244 -12.86 -7.28 1.30
N GLY A 245 -12.67 -6.51 0.26
CA GLY A 245 -12.91 -5.06 0.13
C GLY A 245 -12.94 -4.27 1.45
N LEU A 246 -13.68 -3.21 1.44
CA LEU A 246 -14.00 -2.44 2.65
C LEU A 246 -15.37 -2.86 3.21
N MET A 247 -15.46 -4.06 3.76
CA MET A 247 -16.72 -4.68 4.21
C MET A 247 -17.56 -3.77 5.13
N HIS A 248 -16.91 -2.94 5.93
CA HIS A 248 -17.62 -2.04 6.85
C HIS A 248 -18.40 -0.95 6.12
N THR A 249 -17.95 -0.53 4.95
CA THR A 249 -18.64 0.52 4.18
C THR A 249 -19.84 -0.02 3.41
N VAL A 250 -19.89 -1.34 3.18
CA VAL A 250 -21.02 -1.97 2.45
C VAL A 250 -22.35 -1.68 3.12
N ILE A 251 -22.41 -1.81 4.45
CA ILE A 251 -23.65 -1.55 5.19
C ILE A 251 -24.08 -0.08 5.09
N ALA A 252 -23.12 0.84 5.23
CA ALA A 252 -23.40 2.27 5.08
C ALA A 252 -23.85 2.61 3.65
N ASN A 253 -23.20 2.02 2.66
CA ASN A 253 -23.56 2.20 1.25
C ASN A 253 -24.94 1.58 0.94
N CYS A 254 -25.26 0.42 1.49
CA CYS A 254 -26.58 -0.19 1.39
C CYS A 254 -27.67 0.74 1.95
N HIS A 255 -27.43 1.31 3.13
CA HIS A 255 -28.36 2.26 3.76
C HIS A 255 -28.56 3.52 2.89
N ALA A 256 -27.48 4.05 2.34
CA ALA A 256 -27.51 5.21 1.46
C ALA A 256 -28.11 4.91 0.07
N GLY A 257 -28.20 3.65 -0.32
CA GLY A 257 -28.55 3.25 -1.68
C GLY A 257 -27.49 3.61 -2.71
N ASP A 258 -26.23 3.63 -2.31
CA ASP A 258 -25.08 4.05 -3.12
C ASP A 258 -24.12 2.86 -3.32
N PRO A 259 -23.86 2.41 -4.56
CA PRO A 259 -24.31 2.95 -5.85
C PRO A 259 -25.74 2.55 -6.25
N TYR A 260 -26.33 1.58 -5.57
CA TYR A 260 -27.70 1.13 -5.82
C TYR A 260 -28.36 0.62 -4.53
N LYS A 261 -29.69 0.49 -4.56
CA LYS A 261 -30.44 -0.05 -3.43
C LYS A 261 -30.30 -1.57 -3.36
N ILE A 262 -30.16 -2.08 -2.15
CA ILE A 262 -30.25 -3.51 -1.86
C ILE A 262 -31.59 -3.75 -1.18
N ASP A 263 -32.46 -4.51 -1.84
CA ASP A 263 -33.80 -4.81 -1.31
C ASP A 263 -33.76 -5.95 -0.30
N THR A 264 -32.90 -6.91 -0.48
CA THR A 264 -32.82 -8.10 0.37
C THR A 264 -31.37 -8.40 0.76
N LEU A 265 -31.12 -8.49 2.06
CA LEU A 265 -29.81 -8.90 2.60
C LEU A 265 -29.98 -10.26 3.29
N PHE A 266 -29.32 -11.28 2.77
CA PHE A 266 -29.27 -12.59 3.37
C PHE A 266 -28.04 -12.73 4.28
N LEU A 267 -28.24 -12.89 5.58
CA LEU A 267 -27.16 -13.08 6.56
C LEU A 267 -27.01 -14.56 6.87
N TYR A 268 -25.83 -15.11 6.56
CA TYR A 268 -25.48 -16.48 6.90
C TYR A 268 -24.19 -16.49 7.73
N MET A 269 -24.24 -17.11 8.89
CA MET A 269 -23.11 -17.19 9.84
C MET A 269 -22.48 -15.84 10.20
N ALA A 270 -23.26 -14.77 10.14
CA ALA A 270 -22.82 -13.40 10.45
C ALA A 270 -23.84 -12.70 11.35
N ASN A 271 -23.36 -12.09 12.41
CA ASN A 271 -24.17 -11.19 13.26
C ASN A 271 -23.65 -9.76 13.06
N MET A 272 -24.25 -9.07 12.10
CA MET A 272 -23.81 -7.72 11.71
C MET A 272 -24.00 -6.69 12.83
N ALA A 273 -25.02 -6.89 13.68
CA ALA A 273 -25.26 -5.99 14.82
C ALA A 273 -24.20 -6.14 15.93
N TRP A 274 -23.51 -7.29 15.98
CA TRP A 274 -22.49 -7.55 16.98
C TRP A 274 -21.09 -7.31 16.47
N ASN A 275 -20.87 -7.54 15.18
CA ASN A 275 -19.54 -7.45 14.53
C ASN A 275 -19.27 -6.12 13.85
N SER A 276 -20.15 -5.16 13.98
CA SER A 276 -20.01 -3.80 13.39
C SER A 276 -19.30 -2.84 14.34
#